data_0ba9bff4220a36ac7e10a15709961b56
#
_entry.id   0ba9bff4220a36ac7e10a15709961b56
#
_cell.length_a   1.000
_cell.length_b   1.000
_cell.length_c   1.000
_cell.angle_alpha   90.00
_cell.angle_beta   90.00
_cell.angle_gamma   90.00
#
_symmetry.space_group_name_H-M   'P 1'
#
loop_
_entity.id
_entity.type
_entity.pdbx_description
1 polymer ?
#
loop_
_entity_poly.entity_id
_entity_poly.type
_entity_poly.pdbx_seq_one_letter_code
_entity_poly.pdbx_strand_id
1 'polypeptide(L)'
;MKLNIYKQNYQIVIEYDGSKFVGWQLQKNGKSIQGEIQKVIKQVFGMYFRENITGSGRTDAGVHALGQSANFFIYGGINPSRKKVLLNRWNFLLAKKGISILSIRTRNKNFNARRSAKERTYLYKIMNRASSIALDKNRVWHVRKKLDINVMKKGAKLLTGTHDFSTYRSSSCTAKSPIRTIKKISIKKNRNGKILLRFVSKSFLQKQVRSMVGCLKFLGEGKWNISKFKISLNSKKRSTCAPPAPACGLYLEKVKY
;
A
#
# COMPACT_ATOMS: atom_id res chain seq x y z
N MET A 1 12.96 -41.24 -3.13
CA MET A 1 12.48 -40.96 -1.76
C MET A 1 12.12 -39.48 -1.63
N LYS A 2 10.83 -39.09 -1.58
CA LYS A 2 10.42 -37.71 -1.27
C LYS A 2 10.60 -37.54 0.23
N LEU A 3 11.73 -36.96 0.66
CA LEU A 3 11.90 -36.52 2.02
C LEU A 3 10.73 -35.56 2.34
N ASN A 4 9.87 -35.97 3.25
CA ASN A 4 8.74 -35.19 3.75
C ASN A 4 9.32 -34.10 4.68
N ILE A 5 10.05 -33.12 4.06
CA ILE A 5 10.73 -32.07 4.80
C ILE A 5 9.65 -31.14 5.35
N TYR A 6 9.56 -31.05 6.69
CA TYR A 6 8.72 -30.11 7.41
C TYR A 6 8.92 -28.70 6.82
N LYS A 7 7.83 -27.99 6.53
CA LYS A 7 7.86 -26.59 6.10
C LYS A 7 7.22 -25.66 7.13
N GLN A 8 7.90 -24.58 7.45
CA GLN A 8 7.44 -23.58 8.40
C GLN A 8 7.07 -22.30 7.68
N ASN A 9 5.92 -21.73 8.04
CA ASN A 9 5.42 -20.45 7.52
C ASN A 9 5.98 -19.28 8.32
N TYR A 10 6.49 -18.26 7.63
CA TYR A 10 7.03 -17.04 8.22
C TYR A 10 6.30 -15.83 7.67
N GLN A 11 5.97 -14.89 8.56
CA GLN A 11 5.49 -13.56 8.20
C GLN A 11 6.62 -12.56 8.38
N ILE A 12 6.79 -11.68 7.40
CA ILE A 12 7.67 -10.50 7.49
C ILE A 12 6.83 -9.23 7.38
N VAL A 13 7.28 -8.19 8.10
CA VAL A 13 6.79 -6.81 7.94
C VAL A 13 7.89 -6.02 7.23
N ILE A 14 7.50 -5.23 6.23
CA ILE A 14 8.43 -4.65 5.27
C ILE A 14 8.13 -3.17 5.09
N GLU A 15 9.18 -2.35 5.18
CA GLU A 15 9.19 -0.96 4.74
C GLU A 15 9.90 -0.86 3.38
N TYR A 16 9.41 -0.01 2.47
CA TYR A 16 10.12 0.26 1.23
C TYR A 16 9.80 1.62 0.60
N ASP A 17 10.81 2.16 -0.07
CA ASP A 17 10.67 3.28 -1.03
C ASP A 17 10.31 2.70 -2.41
N GLY A 18 9.08 2.91 -2.85
CA GLY A 18 8.56 2.39 -4.11
C GLY A 18 9.02 3.15 -5.37
N SER A 19 9.72 4.27 -5.23
CA SER A 19 10.01 5.20 -6.34
C SER A 19 10.72 4.55 -7.54
N LYS A 20 11.57 3.54 -7.27
CA LYS A 20 12.38 2.84 -8.29
C LYS A 20 11.80 1.50 -8.72
N PHE A 21 10.56 1.18 -8.32
CA PHE A 21 9.94 -0.12 -8.57
C PHE A 21 8.67 -0.03 -9.39
N VAL A 22 8.43 -1.04 -10.20
CA VAL A 22 7.18 -1.21 -10.96
C VAL A 22 6.00 -1.65 -10.08
N GLY A 23 6.20 -1.64 -8.77
CA GLY A 23 5.24 -2.00 -7.72
C GLY A 23 5.67 -3.22 -6.91
N TRP A 24 4.72 -3.75 -6.14
CA TRP A 24 4.94 -4.92 -5.31
C TRP A 24 5.15 -6.20 -6.11
N GLN A 25 4.22 -6.51 -7.02
CA GLN A 25 4.11 -7.79 -7.69
C GLN A 25 5.24 -8.04 -8.67
N LEU A 26 5.81 -9.26 -8.66
CA LEU A 26 6.76 -9.72 -9.67
C LEU A 26 6.13 -9.62 -11.06
N GLN A 27 6.83 -9.00 -12.01
CA GLN A 27 6.42 -8.78 -13.39
C GLN A 27 7.59 -9.07 -14.32
N LYS A 28 7.29 -9.36 -15.60
CA LYS A 28 8.32 -9.61 -16.61
C LYS A 28 9.23 -8.38 -16.82
N ASN A 29 8.63 -7.19 -16.81
CA ASN A 29 9.33 -5.94 -17.11
C ASN A 29 9.51 -5.11 -15.83
N GLY A 30 10.76 -4.91 -15.42
CA GLY A 30 11.16 -4.02 -14.33
C GLY A 30 11.34 -4.68 -12.96
N LYS A 31 12.00 -3.94 -12.07
CA LYS A 31 12.29 -4.38 -10.70
C LYS A 31 11.05 -4.25 -9.83
N SER A 32 10.68 -5.31 -9.12
CA SER A 32 9.56 -5.34 -8.16
C SER A 32 10.06 -5.59 -6.74
N ILE A 33 9.32 -5.09 -5.74
CA ILE A 33 9.64 -5.31 -4.31
C ILE A 33 9.67 -6.80 -3.99
N GLN A 34 8.64 -7.54 -4.40
CA GLN A 34 8.54 -9.00 -4.21
C GLN A 34 9.74 -9.72 -4.80
N GLY A 35 10.14 -9.39 -6.03
CA GLY A 35 11.27 -10.01 -6.72
C GLY A 35 12.60 -9.79 -6.00
N GLU A 36 12.87 -8.57 -5.52
CA GLU A 36 14.09 -8.28 -4.80
C GLU A 36 14.18 -9.00 -3.45
N ILE A 37 13.07 -9.11 -2.72
CA ILE A 37 13.02 -9.87 -1.47
C ILE A 37 13.19 -11.37 -1.74
N GLN A 38 12.52 -11.91 -2.77
CA GLN A 38 12.66 -13.32 -3.16
C GLN A 38 14.09 -13.69 -3.52
N LYS A 39 14.80 -12.82 -4.25
CA LYS A 39 16.22 -13.02 -4.59
C LYS A 39 17.06 -13.16 -3.33
N VAL A 40 16.90 -12.27 -2.35
CA VAL A 40 17.65 -12.27 -1.10
C VAL A 40 17.34 -13.50 -0.25
N ILE A 41 16.07 -13.90 -0.13
CA ILE A 41 15.70 -15.11 0.60
C ILE A 41 16.26 -16.34 -0.10
N LYS A 42 16.17 -16.43 -1.44
CA LYS A 42 16.72 -17.55 -2.22
C LYS A 42 18.26 -17.63 -2.10
N GLN A 43 18.95 -16.50 -2.07
CA GLN A 43 20.41 -16.44 -1.88
C GLN A 43 20.84 -17.04 -0.54
N VAL A 44 19.99 -16.92 0.51
CA VAL A 44 20.31 -17.43 1.86
C VAL A 44 19.87 -18.87 2.06
N PHE A 45 18.72 -19.28 1.50
CA PHE A 45 18.10 -20.58 1.75
C PHE A 45 18.19 -21.56 0.58
N GLY A 46 18.61 -21.12 -0.62
CA GLY A 46 18.76 -21.97 -1.78
C GLY A 46 17.49 -22.80 -2.09
N MET A 47 17.65 -24.11 -2.15
CA MET A 47 16.59 -25.09 -2.41
C MET A 47 15.53 -25.18 -1.30
N TYR A 48 15.80 -24.68 -0.10
CA TYR A 48 14.83 -24.66 1.00
C TYR A 48 13.76 -23.56 0.86
N PHE A 49 13.95 -22.63 -0.08
CA PHE A 49 12.95 -21.63 -0.47
C PHE A 49 12.41 -21.93 -1.87
N ARG A 50 11.26 -22.58 -1.94
CA ARG A 50 10.66 -23.08 -3.21
C ARG A 50 9.42 -22.32 -3.65
N GLU A 51 8.75 -21.62 -2.74
CA GLU A 51 7.45 -20.98 -2.99
C GLU A 51 7.61 -19.46 -3.11
N ASN A 52 6.67 -18.84 -3.83
CA ASN A 52 6.64 -17.38 -3.95
C ASN A 52 6.19 -16.72 -2.64
N ILE A 53 6.69 -15.52 -2.39
CA ILE A 53 6.23 -14.66 -1.28
C ILE A 53 4.81 -14.18 -1.58
N THR A 54 3.90 -14.31 -0.61
CA THR A 54 2.54 -13.78 -0.69
C THR A 54 2.42 -12.47 0.09
N GLY A 55 2.26 -11.35 -0.61
CA GLY A 55 2.03 -10.04 0.02
C GLY A 55 0.57 -9.84 0.44
N SER A 56 0.34 -9.04 1.49
CA SER A 56 -1.01 -8.74 1.99
C SER A 56 -1.85 -7.94 0.99
N GLY A 57 -1.23 -7.10 0.17
CA GLY A 57 -1.85 -6.31 -0.87
C GLY A 57 -0.82 -5.90 -1.91
N ARG A 58 -1.28 -5.72 -3.15
CA ARG A 58 -0.44 -5.15 -4.21
C ARG A 58 -0.37 -3.64 -4.03
N THR A 59 0.80 -3.06 -4.27
CA THR A 59 0.99 -1.62 -4.43
C THR A 59 1.37 -1.34 -5.88
N ASP A 60 0.88 -0.23 -6.44
CA ASP A 60 1.21 0.21 -7.79
C ASP A 60 2.66 0.70 -7.89
N ALA A 61 3.15 0.90 -9.11
CA ALA A 61 4.44 1.54 -9.36
C ALA A 61 4.55 2.89 -8.63
N GLY A 62 5.67 3.13 -7.99
CA GLY A 62 5.96 4.36 -7.23
C GLY A 62 5.27 4.49 -5.87
N VAL A 63 4.46 3.50 -5.46
CA VAL A 63 3.79 3.49 -4.14
C VAL A 63 4.72 2.89 -3.08
N HIS A 64 4.79 3.54 -1.92
CA HIS A 64 5.62 3.14 -0.79
C HIS A 64 4.88 2.23 0.20
N ALA A 65 5.62 1.70 1.18
CA ALA A 65 5.02 1.10 2.37
C ALA A 65 5.83 1.43 3.61
N LEU A 66 5.13 1.59 4.74
CA LEU A 66 5.71 1.66 6.09
C LEU A 66 5.55 0.33 6.84
N GLY A 67 4.65 -0.54 6.36
CA GLY A 67 4.33 -1.80 7.02
C GLY A 67 3.58 -2.77 6.11
N GLN A 68 4.12 -3.04 4.90
CA GLN A 68 3.64 -4.14 4.08
C GLN A 68 3.88 -5.45 4.83
N SER A 69 2.93 -6.37 4.77
CA SER A 69 3.08 -7.69 5.35
C SER A 69 3.10 -8.75 4.25
N ALA A 70 4.00 -9.71 4.38
CA ALA A 70 4.08 -10.83 3.47
C ALA A 70 4.39 -12.12 4.21
N ASN A 71 4.02 -13.28 3.63
CA ASN A 71 4.41 -14.58 4.16
C ASN A 71 5.06 -15.47 3.10
N PHE A 72 5.86 -16.41 3.57
CA PHE A 72 6.54 -17.42 2.76
C PHE A 72 6.88 -18.66 3.60
N PHE A 73 7.23 -19.75 2.94
CA PHE A 73 7.60 -21.00 3.59
C PHE A 73 9.09 -21.30 3.41
N ILE A 74 9.71 -21.84 4.47
CA ILE A 74 11.06 -22.41 4.45
C ILE A 74 10.96 -23.88 4.84
N TYR A 75 11.49 -24.73 4.00
CA TYR A 75 11.65 -26.16 4.28
C TYR A 75 12.80 -26.36 5.28
N GLY A 76 12.60 -27.21 6.29
CA GLY A 76 13.52 -27.35 7.42
C GLY A 76 13.44 -26.24 8.48
N GLY A 77 12.66 -25.17 8.21
CA GLY A 77 12.47 -24.06 9.15
C GLY A 77 13.69 -23.16 9.33
N ILE A 78 13.57 -22.21 10.25
CA ILE A 78 14.65 -21.28 10.66
C ILE A 78 14.87 -21.47 12.16
N ASN A 79 16.12 -21.76 12.55
CA ASN A 79 16.47 -21.82 13.96
C ASN A 79 16.13 -20.49 14.65
N PRO A 80 15.36 -20.50 15.76
CA PRO A 80 14.91 -19.29 16.46
C PRO A 80 16.05 -18.33 16.82
N SER A 81 17.19 -18.84 17.27
CA SER A 81 18.38 -18.04 17.65
C SER A 81 18.99 -17.29 16.46
N ARG A 82 18.85 -17.81 15.25
CA ARG A 82 19.41 -17.22 14.02
C ARG A 82 18.50 -16.16 13.37
N LYS A 83 17.25 -15.97 13.83
CA LYS A 83 16.31 -15.01 13.21
C LYS A 83 16.87 -13.59 13.18
N LYS A 84 17.51 -13.12 14.27
CA LYS A 84 18.10 -11.78 14.34
C LYS A 84 19.25 -11.62 13.34
N VAL A 85 20.12 -12.61 13.25
CA VAL A 85 21.24 -12.62 12.29
C VAL A 85 20.75 -12.60 10.85
N LEU A 86 19.70 -13.40 10.54
CA LEU A 86 19.09 -13.42 9.22
C LEU A 86 18.46 -12.07 8.85
N LEU A 87 17.75 -11.45 9.80
CA LEU A 87 17.15 -10.14 9.60
C LEU A 87 18.21 -9.08 9.25
N ASN A 88 19.33 -9.07 9.97
CA ASN A 88 20.44 -8.16 9.71
C ASN A 88 21.06 -8.44 8.32
N ARG A 89 21.31 -9.71 7.97
CA ARG A 89 21.84 -10.10 6.66
C ARG A 89 20.92 -9.68 5.51
N TRP A 90 19.60 -9.91 5.63
CA TRP A 90 18.65 -9.50 4.62
C TRP A 90 18.61 -7.99 4.47
N ASN A 91 18.61 -7.24 5.59
CA ASN A 91 18.59 -5.78 5.56
C ASN A 91 19.88 -5.21 4.96
N PHE A 92 21.04 -5.80 5.23
CA PHE A 92 22.29 -5.43 4.57
C PHE A 92 22.18 -5.56 3.03
N LEU A 93 21.67 -6.70 2.53
CA LEU A 93 21.50 -6.96 1.10
C LEU A 93 20.42 -6.07 0.43
N LEU A 94 19.44 -5.62 1.19
CA LEU A 94 18.30 -4.83 0.69
C LEU A 94 18.47 -3.33 0.88
N ALA A 95 19.37 -2.86 1.74
CA ALA A 95 19.55 -1.45 2.11
C ALA A 95 19.72 -0.52 0.90
N LYS A 96 20.65 -0.82 -0.01
CA LYS A 96 20.89 -0.03 -1.24
C LYS A 96 19.70 -0.01 -2.20
N LYS A 97 18.72 -0.89 -2.01
CA LYS A 97 17.49 -0.98 -2.80
C LYS A 97 16.33 -0.19 -2.19
N GLY A 98 16.52 0.39 -1.01
CA GLY A 98 15.46 1.10 -0.29
C GLY A 98 14.36 0.17 0.22
N ILE A 99 14.71 -1.06 0.62
CA ILE A 99 13.82 -2.05 1.22
C ILE A 99 14.38 -2.45 2.58
N SER A 100 13.53 -2.49 3.60
CA SER A 100 13.88 -2.94 4.95
C SER A 100 12.86 -3.95 5.47
N ILE A 101 13.32 -5.06 6.02
CA ILE A 101 12.49 -6.04 6.72
C ILE A 101 12.50 -5.68 8.21
N LEU A 102 11.36 -5.20 8.70
CA LEU A 102 11.25 -4.68 10.07
C LEU A 102 11.11 -5.79 11.11
N SER A 103 10.50 -6.92 10.74
CA SER A 103 10.33 -8.06 11.64
C SER A 103 10.09 -9.35 10.88
N ILE A 104 10.42 -10.48 11.54
CA ILE A 104 10.08 -11.83 11.11
C ILE A 104 9.40 -12.57 12.25
N ARG A 105 8.28 -13.26 11.96
CA ARG A 105 7.50 -14.04 12.93
C ARG A 105 7.12 -15.39 12.34
N THR A 106 7.20 -16.44 13.15
CA THR A 106 6.63 -17.74 12.81
C THR A 106 5.11 -17.66 12.80
N ARG A 107 4.47 -18.32 11.85
CA ARG A 107 3.02 -18.41 11.73
C ARG A 107 2.59 -19.87 11.57
N ASN A 108 1.31 -20.14 11.85
CA ASN A 108 0.74 -21.43 11.54
C ASN A 108 0.70 -21.68 10.02
N LYS A 109 0.60 -22.92 9.59
CA LYS A 109 0.62 -23.33 8.18
C LYS A 109 -0.49 -22.69 7.35
N ASN A 110 -1.64 -22.38 7.95
CA ASN A 110 -2.83 -21.84 7.27
C ASN A 110 -2.80 -20.31 7.12
N PHE A 111 -1.85 -19.61 7.78
CA PHE A 111 -1.73 -18.17 7.66
C PHE A 111 -1.36 -17.76 6.23
N ASN A 112 -2.15 -16.85 5.67
CA ASN A 112 -1.90 -16.25 4.37
C ASN A 112 -2.00 -14.72 4.50
N ALA A 113 -0.92 -14.00 4.24
CA ALA A 113 -0.84 -12.56 4.44
C ALA A 113 -1.95 -11.78 3.71
N ARG A 114 -2.42 -12.28 2.57
CA ARG A 114 -3.50 -11.62 1.81
C ARG A 114 -4.89 -11.95 2.34
N ARG A 115 -5.17 -13.24 2.59
CA ARG A 115 -6.51 -13.72 2.95
C ARG A 115 -6.83 -13.51 4.42
N SER A 116 -5.84 -13.69 5.31
CA SER A 116 -6.01 -13.54 6.76
C SER A 116 -6.09 -12.08 7.23
N ALA A 117 -5.81 -11.10 6.37
CA ALA A 117 -5.83 -9.70 6.74
C ALA A 117 -7.25 -9.19 7.00
N LYS A 118 -7.47 -8.66 8.21
CA LYS A 118 -8.73 -8.04 8.67
C LYS A 118 -8.86 -6.58 8.26
N GLU A 119 -7.75 -5.83 8.34
CA GLU A 119 -7.71 -4.41 7.96
C GLU A 119 -6.41 -4.05 7.25
N ARG A 120 -6.50 -3.12 6.30
CA ARG A 120 -5.38 -2.42 5.68
C ARG A 120 -5.55 -0.94 5.90
N THR A 121 -4.50 -0.26 6.33
CA THR A 121 -4.46 1.19 6.45
C THR A 121 -3.54 1.74 5.38
N TYR A 122 -4.06 2.62 4.54
CA TYR A 122 -3.27 3.42 3.62
C TYR A 122 -3.16 4.84 4.14
N LEU A 123 -1.96 5.40 4.05
CA LEU A 123 -1.65 6.79 4.34
C LEU A 123 -1.34 7.49 3.01
N TYR A 124 -2.00 8.62 2.76
CA TYR A 124 -1.64 9.51 1.67
C TYR A 124 -1.10 10.84 2.23
N LYS A 125 0.07 11.27 1.74
CA LYS A 125 0.76 12.48 2.19
C LYS A 125 0.69 13.56 1.12
N ILE A 126 0.16 14.74 1.47
CA ILE A 126 0.17 15.95 0.63
C ILE A 126 0.99 17.01 1.34
N MET A 127 1.86 17.70 0.61
CA MET A 127 2.48 18.95 1.03
C MET A 127 1.71 20.11 0.39
N ASN A 128 0.98 20.87 1.22
CA ASN A 128 0.11 21.95 0.77
C ASN A 128 0.74 23.31 1.14
N ARG A 129 1.56 23.82 0.27
CA ARG A 129 2.21 25.14 0.37
C ARG A 129 2.61 25.67 -1.01
N ALA A 130 2.78 26.99 -1.15
CA ALA A 130 3.17 27.63 -2.41
C ALA A 130 4.64 27.30 -2.80
N SER A 131 5.57 27.38 -1.81
CA SER A 131 6.99 27.09 -2.04
C SER A 131 7.25 25.63 -2.41
N SER A 132 8.23 25.37 -3.27
CA SER A 132 8.62 24.05 -3.74
C SER A 132 9.08 23.13 -2.62
N ILE A 133 9.12 21.82 -2.91
CA ILE A 133 9.58 20.79 -1.97
C ILE A 133 11.06 20.48 -2.24
N ALA A 134 11.89 20.50 -1.19
CA ALA A 134 13.27 20.04 -1.25
C ALA A 134 13.42 18.63 -0.66
N LEU A 135 13.13 18.47 0.63
CA LEU A 135 13.43 17.26 1.40
C LEU A 135 12.50 16.06 1.12
N ASP A 136 11.20 16.30 0.96
CA ASP A 136 10.18 15.24 0.76
C ASP A 136 9.94 14.93 -0.75
N LYS A 137 10.88 15.25 -1.64
CA LYS A 137 10.77 15.00 -3.08
C LYS A 137 10.50 13.51 -3.34
N ASN A 138 9.53 13.22 -4.18
CA ASN A 138 9.05 11.86 -4.49
C ASN A 138 8.47 11.06 -3.29
N ARG A 139 8.14 11.72 -2.16
CA ARG A 139 7.58 11.09 -0.96
C ARG A 139 6.27 11.72 -0.50
N VAL A 140 5.85 12.81 -1.13
CA VAL A 140 4.57 13.49 -0.91
C VAL A 140 4.04 14.05 -2.23
N TRP A 141 2.75 14.29 -2.32
CA TRP A 141 2.17 15.06 -3.41
C TRP A 141 2.25 16.55 -3.10
N HIS A 142 2.95 17.32 -3.89
CA HIS A 142 2.99 18.77 -3.76
C HIS A 142 1.75 19.40 -4.38
N VAL A 143 0.97 20.13 -3.61
CA VAL A 143 -0.21 20.91 -4.04
C VAL A 143 0.00 22.35 -3.62
N ARG A 144 0.24 23.24 -4.60
CA ARG A 144 0.52 24.66 -4.35
C ARG A 144 -0.71 25.44 -3.91
N LYS A 145 -1.86 25.21 -4.59
CA LYS A 145 -3.13 25.86 -4.27
C LYS A 145 -3.60 25.43 -2.88
N LYS A 146 -4.00 26.41 -2.05
CA LYS A 146 -4.54 26.16 -0.70
C LYS A 146 -5.73 25.19 -0.76
N LEU A 147 -5.75 24.19 0.13
CA LEU A 147 -6.81 23.23 0.25
C LEU A 147 -7.67 23.51 1.48
N ASP A 148 -8.99 23.53 1.30
CA ASP A 148 -9.96 23.59 2.39
C ASP A 148 -10.11 22.19 3.00
N ILE A 149 -9.55 22.01 4.19
CA ILE A 149 -9.57 20.73 4.93
C ILE A 149 -10.97 20.40 5.43
N ASN A 150 -11.79 21.39 5.77
CA ASN A 150 -13.13 21.14 6.29
C ASN A 150 -14.05 20.59 5.20
N VAL A 151 -13.97 21.15 4.00
CA VAL A 151 -14.71 20.65 2.83
C VAL A 151 -14.21 19.25 2.45
N MET A 152 -12.88 19.01 2.47
CA MET A 152 -12.33 17.66 2.24
C MET A 152 -12.83 16.65 3.28
N LYS A 153 -12.95 17.02 4.56
CA LYS A 153 -13.53 16.14 5.62
C LYS A 153 -15.01 15.84 5.35
N LYS A 154 -15.81 16.81 4.85
CA LYS A 154 -17.20 16.58 4.43
C LYS A 154 -17.25 15.53 3.30
N GLY A 155 -16.41 15.67 2.27
CA GLY A 155 -16.31 14.68 1.19
C GLY A 155 -15.84 13.30 1.68
N ALA A 156 -14.90 13.24 2.63
CA ALA A 156 -14.43 11.98 3.21
C ALA A 156 -15.53 11.23 3.97
N LYS A 157 -16.44 11.93 4.66
CA LYS A 157 -17.62 11.31 5.30
C LYS A 157 -18.50 10.60 4.27
N LEU A 158 -18.70 11.16 3.08
CA LEU A 158 -19.50 10.55 2.01
C LEU A 158 -18.89 9.27 1.45
N LEU A 159 -17.57 9.10 1.52
CA LEU A 159 -16.86 7.89 1.08
C LEU A 159 -16.82 6.80 2.15
N THR A 160 -17.16 7.13 3.41
CA THR A 160 -17.16 6.17 4.51
C THR A 160 -18.42 5.32 4.46
N GLY A 161 -18.32 4.04 4.78
CA GLY A 161 -19.40 3.07 4.66
C GLY A 161 -19.21 2.13 3.48
N THR A 162 -20.27 1.41 3.13
CA THR A 162 -20.31 0.44 2.02
C THR A 162 -20.88 1.10 0.78
N HIS A 163 -20.07 1.15 -0.28
CA HIS A 163 -20.44 1.76 -1.56
C HIS A 163 -19.96 0.92 -2.73
N ASP A 164 -20.58 1.14 -3.88
CA ASP A 164 -20.02 0.75 -5.17
C ASP A 164 -18.94 1.76 -5.57
N PHE A 165 -17.66 1.32 -5.55
CA PHE A 165 -16.51 2.15 -5.91
C PHE A 165 -16.08 2.00 -7.38
N SER A 166 -16.99 1.66 -8.29
CA SER A 166 -16.72 1.59 -9.73
C SER A 166 -16.10 2.87 -10.28
N THR A 167 -16.57 4.04 -9.84
CA THR A 167 -15.98 5.34 -10.18
C THR A 167 -14.50 5.46 -9.83
N TYR A 168 -14.07 4.85 -8.72
CA TYR A 168 -12.71 5.02 -8.16
C TYR A 168 -11.75 3.90 -8.53
N ARG A 169 -12.18 2.83 -9.20
CA ARG A 169 -11.30 1.74 -9.61
C ARG A 169 -10.58 2.01 -10.93
N SER A 170 -9.43 1.40 -11.14
CA SER A 170 -8.77 1.39 -12.45
C SER A 170 -9.59 0.58 -13.45
N SER A 171 -9.55 0.96 -14.73
CA SER A 171 -10.12 0.15 -15.83
C SER A 171 -9.52 -1.25 -15.90
N SER A 172 -8.22 -1.39 -15.58
CA SER A 172 -7.50 -2.67 -15.50
C SER A 172 -7.73 -3.46 -14.20
N CYS A 173 -8.69 -3.06 -13.35
CA CYS A 173 -8.95 -3.74 -12.09
C CYS A 173 -9.68 -5.07 -12.30
N THR A 174 -9.07 -6.17 -11.93
CA THR A 174 -9.60 -7.54 -12.07
C THR A 174 -10.51 -8.00 -10.93
N ALA A 175 -10.87 -7.10 -9.99
CA ALA A 175 -11.75 -7.44 -8.87
C ALA A 175 -13.16 -7.75 -9.37
N LYS A 176 -13.73 -8.93 -8.97
CA LYS A 176 -15.06 -9.37 -9.36
C LYS A 176 -16.16 -8.41 -8.93
N SER A 177 -16.09 -7.87 -7.72
CA SER A 177 -17.07 -6.90 -7.20
C SER A 177 -16.41 -5.54 -6.94
N PRO A 178 -17.06 -4.42 -7.32
CA PRO A 178 -16.61 -3.07 -7.00
C PRO A 178 -17.04 -2.62 -5.59
N ILE A 179 -17.88 -3.37 -4.90
CA ILE A 179 -18.40 -3.00 -3.58
C ILE A 179 -17.28 -3.15 -2.53
N ARG A 180 -17.06 -2.09 -1.75
CA ARG A 180 -16.10 -2.06 -0.64
C ARG A 180 -16.69 -1.31 0.53
N THR A 181 -16.24 -1.68 1.74
CA THR A 181 -16.59 -0.96 2.97
C THR A 181 -15.37 -0.19 3.45
N ILE A 182 -15.43 1.13 3.39
CA ILE A 182 -14.43 2.00 3.99
C ILE A 182 -14.80 2.22 5.46
N LYS A 183 -14.03 1.65 6.38
CA LYS A 183 -14.29 1.71 7.82
C LYS A 183 -14.08 3.12 8.38
N LYS A 184 -13.05 3.80 7.92
CA LYS A 184 -12.67 5.13 8.42
C LYS A 184 -11.82 5.88 7.39
N ILE A 185 -12.09 7.17 7.27
CA ILE A 185 -11.17 8.12 6.62
C ILE A 185 -10.87 9.22 7.63
N SER A 186 -9.61 9.55 7.84
CA SER A 186 -9.20 10.68 8.68
C SER A 186 -8.28 11.62 7.92
N ILE A 187 -8.49 12.92 8.08
CA ILE A 187 -7.70 13.98 7.45
C ILE A 187 -7.17 14.89 8.54
N LYS A 188 -5.84 14.99 8.64
CA LYS A 188 -5.14 15.88 9.59
C LYS A 188 -4.16 16.76 8.83
N LYS A 189 -4.12 18.04 9.15
CA LYS A 189 -3.10 18.99 8.65
C LYS A 189 -2.21 19.40 9.81
N ASN A 190 -0.90 19.36 9.62
CA ASN A 190 0.06 19.88 10.61
C ASN A 190 0.42 21.35 10.29
N ARG A 191 1.15 22.00 11.23
CA ARG A 191 1.57 23.40 11.11
C ARG A 191 2.46 23.63 9.87
N ASN A 192 3.25 22.63 9.45
CA ASN A 192 4.17 22.73 8.30
C ASN A 192 3.47 22.52 6.95
N GLY A 193 2.12 22.58 6.90
CA GLY A 193 1.36 22.41 5.66
C GLY A 193 1.22 20.96 5.16
N LYS A 194 1.76 19.96 5.88
CA LYS A 194 1.61 18.55 5.51
C LYS A 194 0.22 18.05 5.89
N ILE A 195 -0.52 17.51 4.91
CA ILE A 195 -1.85 16.93 5.09
C ILE A 195 -1.70 15.42 5.00
N LEU A 196 -2.21 14.72 6.01
CA LEU A 196 -2.19 13.26 6.14
C LEU A 196 -3.62 12.72 6.04
N LEU A 197 -3.88 11.92 4.99
CA LEU A 197 -5.16 11.25 4.78
C LEU A 197 -4.95 9.76 5.04
N ARG A 198 -5.66 9.19 6.03
CA ARG A 198 -5.63 7.75 6.31
C ARG A 198 -6.95 7.11 5.93
N PHE A 199 -6.86 5.99 5.22
CA PHE A 199 -7.99 5.19 4.74
C PHE A 199 -7.90 3.80 5.35
N VAL A 200 -8.94 3.34 6.02
CA VAL A 200 -9.01 2.02 6.67
C VAL A 200 -10.13 1.21 6.04
N SER A 201 -9.79 0.02 5.52
CA SER A 201 -10.72 -0.94 4.95
C SER A 201 -10.16 -2.37 5.05
N LYS A 202 -11.02 -3.37 4.93
CA LYS A 202 -10.58 -4.78 4.76
C LYS A 202 -9.81 -4.96 3.45
N SER A 203 -10.26 -4.30 2.37
CA SER A 203 -9.61 -4.34 1.06
C SER A 203 -9.91 -3.10 0.23
N PHE A 204 -9.07 -2.82 -0.74
CA PHE A 204 -9.23 -1.73 -1.70
C PHE A 204 -9.16 -2.26 -3.13
N LEU A 205 -9.83 -1.59 -4.04
CA LEU A 205 -9.69 -1.80 -5.48
C LEU A 205 -8.38 -1.19 -5.99
N GLN A 206 -7.93 -1.63 -7.15
CA GLN A 206 -6.75 -1.05 -7.79
C GLN A 206 -6.95 0.45 -8.04
N LYS A 207 -5.99 1.28 -7.64
CA LYS A 207 -5.97 2.75 -7.67
C LYS A 207 -7.07 3.44 -6.85
N GLN A 208 -7.94 2.72 -6.11
CA GLN A 208 -9.08 3.30 -5.39
C GLN A 208 -8.67 4.45 -4.46
N VAL A 209 -7.67 4.25 -3.59
CA VAL A 209 -7.25 5.30 -2.64
C VAL A 209 -6.75 6.53 -3.38
N ARG A 210 -5.93 6.38 -4.42
CA ARG A 210 -5.42 7.48 -5.23
C ARG A 210 -6.53 8.25 -5.94
N SER A 211 -7.54 7.54 -6.46
CA SER A 211 -8.72 8.15 -7.09
C SER A 211 -9.56 8.94 -6.08
N MET A 212 -9.82 8.38 -4.89
CA MET A 212 -10.52 9.10 -3.81
C MET A 212 -9.77 10.36 -3.39
N VAL A 213 -8.44 10.29 -3.26
CA VAL A 213 -7.60 11.47 -2.93
C VAL A 213 -7.64 12.52 -4.03
N GLY A 214 -7.65 12.13 -5.30
CA GLY A 214 -7.80 13.05 -6.43
C GLY A 214 -9.12 13.84 -6.36
N CYS A 215 -10.22 13.15 -6.10
CA CYS A 215 -11.54 13.78 -5.95
C CYS A 215 -11.62 14.69 -4.70
N LEU A 216 -11.04 14.24 -3.56
CA LEU A 216 -10.94 15.06 -2.34
C LEU A 216 -10.09 16.32 -2.56
N LYS A 217 -9.03 16.23 -3.36
CA LYS A 217 -8.20 17.39 -3.73
C LYS A 217 -8.97 18.37 -4.60
N PHE A 218 -9.74 17.90 -5.59
CA PHE A 218 -10.60 18.78 -6.41
C PHE A 218 -11.65 19.49 -5.57
N LEU A 219 -12.23 18.78 -4.60
CA LEU A 219 -13.17 19.35 -3.64
C LEU A 219 -12.50 20.40 -2.76
N GLY A 220 -11.31 20.11 -2.21
CA GLY A 220 -10.56 21.04 -1.35
C GLY A 220 -10.04 22.29 -2.09
N GLU A 221 -9.80 22.21 -3.42
CA GLU A 221 -9.41 23.35 -4.26
C GLU A 221 -10.60 24.21 -4.70
N GLY A 222 -11.84 23.79 -4.40
CA GLY A 222 -13.05 24.44 -4.88
C GLY A 222 -13.36 24.20 -6.36
N LYS A 223 -12.63 23.27 -7.04
CA LYS A 223 -12.98 22.85 -8.41
C LYS A 223 -14.29 22.06 -8.47
N TRP A 224 -14.63 21.38 -7.41
CA TRP A 224 -15.89 20.69 -7.20
C TRP A 224 -16.56 21.20 -5.93
N ASN A 225 -17.89 21.24 -5.95
CA ASN A 225 -18.73 21.36 -4.77
C ASN A 225 -19.16 19.97 -4.25
N ILE A 226 -19.82 19.91 -3.11
CA ILE A 226 -20.30 18.65 -2.50
C ILE A 226 -21.30 17.92 -3.41
N SER A 227 -22.16 18.64 -4.12
CA SER A 227 -23.14 18.04 -5.05
C SER A 227 -22.43 17.33 -6.19
N LYS A 228 -21.45 17.96 -6.84
CA LYS A 228 -20.62 17.34 -7.89
C LYS A 228 -19.88 16.10 -7.37
N PHE A 229 -19.36 16.15 -6.14
CA PHE A 229 -18.69 15.04 -5.51
C PHE A 229 -19.63 13.84 -5.28
N LYS A 230 -20.87 14.10 -4.80
CA LYS A 230 -21.92 13.07 -4.64
C LYS A 230 -22.32 12.45 -5.99
N ILE A 231 -22.52 13.28 -7.03
CA ILE A 231 -22.82 12.81 -8.38
C ILE A 231 -21.71 11.89 -8.89
N SER A 232 -20.44 12.27 -8.72
CA SER A 232 -19.30 11.43 -9.11
C SER A 232 -19.29 10.08 -8.39
N LEU A 233 -19.54 10.05 -7.07
CA LEU A 233 -19.61 8.80 -6.30
C LEU A 233 -20.72 7.88 -6.82
N ASN A 234 -21.91 8.42 -7.04
CA ASN A 234 -23.10 7.64 -7.38
C ASN A 234 -23.16 7.24 -8.87
N SER A 235 -22.39 7.89 -9.73
CA SER A 235 -22.40 7.65 -11.18
C SER A 235 -21.91 6.26 -11.58
N LYS A 236 -21.05 5.62 -10.75
CA LYS A 236 -20.38 4.34 -11.02
C LYS A 236 -19.56 4.36 -12.31
N LYS A 237 -19.30 5.53 -12.89
CA LYS A 237 -18.56 5.74 -14.15
C LYS A 237 -17.18 6.32 -13.86
N ARG A 238 -16.13 5.67 -14.35
CA ARG A 238 -14.74 6.12 -14.19
C ARG A 238 -14.48 7.50 -14.80
N SER A 239 -15.16 7.86 -15.87
CA SER A 239 -15.05 9.16 -16.55
C SER A 239 -15.45 10.35 -15.67
N THR A 240 -16.29 10.15 -14.67
CA THR A 240 -16.70 11.21 -13.74
C THR A 240 -15.73 11.41 -12.57
N CYS A 241 -14.73 10.56 -12.44
CA CYS A 241 -13.72 10.64 -11.38
C CYS A 241 -12.62 11.63 -11.75
N ALA A 242 -12.15 12.41 -10.78
CA ALA A 242 -10.94 13.19 -10.96
C ALA A 242 -9.71 12.27 -11.28
N PRO A 243 -8.65 12.81 -11.90
CA PRO A 243 -7.42 12.08 -12.08
C PRO A 243 -6.91 11.48 -10.77
N PRO A 244 -6.38 10.24 -10.79
CA PRO A 244 -5.84 9.63 -9.57
C PRO A 244 -4.62 10.42 -9.07
N ALA A 245 -4.55 10.65 -7.78
CA ALA A 245 -3.41 11.31 -7.13
C ALA A 245 -2.08 10.57 -7.44
N PRO A 246 -0.93 11.26 -7.51
CA PRO A 246 0.38 10.65 -7.76
C PRO A 246 0.70 9.51 -6.81
N ALA A 247 1.44 8.51 -7.29
CA ALA A 247 1.81 7.33 -6.49
C ALA A 247 2.72 7.69 -5.31
N CYS A 248 3.62 8.65 -5.50
CA CYS A 248 4.63 9.07 -4.52
C CYS A 248 4.08 9.56 -3.18
N GLY A 249 2.81 9.96 -3.11
CA GLY A 249 2.17 10.34 -1.85
C GLY A 249 1.56 9.16 -1.10
N LEU A 250 1.41 7.97 -1.72
CA LEU A 250 0.68 6.83 -1.15
C LEU A 250 1.61 5.85 -0.46
N TYR A 251 1.19 5.40 0.74
CA TYR A 251 1.89 4.43 1.57
C TYR A 251 0.92 3.36 2.07
N LEU A 252 1.27 2.08 1.94
CA LEU A 252 0.65 1.04 2.77
C LEU A 252 1.21 1.16 4.19
N GLU A 253 0.45 1.77 5.11
CA GLU A 253 0.93 2.11 6.45
C GLU A 253 1.02 0.89 7.35
N LYS A 254 -0.03 0.06 7.38
CA LYS A 254 -0.06 -1.17 8.20
C LYS A 254 -1.14 -2.14 7.77
N VAL A 255 -0.98 -3.39 8.18
CA VAL A 255 -1.95 -4.48 8.00
C VAL A 255 -2.24 -5.12 9.35
N LYS A 256 -3.53 -5.35 9.67
CA LYS A 256 -3.96 -6.08 10.87
C LYS A 256 -4.52 -7.46 10.52
N TYR A 257 -4.22 -8.43 11.38
CA TYR A 257 -4.64 -9.82 11.28
C TYR A 257 -5.54 -10.25 12.43
#